data_482bd5ead7f6c0b5a7ae76bcfc2040b9
#
_entry.id   482bd5ead7f6c0b5a7ae76bcfc2040b9
#
_cell.length_a   1.000
_cell.length_b   1.000
_cell.length_c   1.000
_cell.angle_alpha   90.00
_cell.angle_beta   90.00
_cell.angle_gamma   90.00
#
_symmetry.space_group_name_H-M   'P 1'
#
loop_
_entity.id
_entity.type
_entity.pdbx_description
1 polymer ?
#
loop_
_entity_poly.entity_id
_entity_poly.type
_entity_poly.pdbx_seq_one_letter_code
_entity_poly.pdbx_strand_id
1 'polypeptide(L)'
;ALKGVPALFPAAGFTGASAASRDYVQNRYHQPSDAWDATWRMDAAAADVALIYAVGRDLAQSDVWPEWNPGAEFGPARAQSKALRP
;
A
#
# COMPACT_ATOMS: atom_id res chain seq x y z
N ALA A 1 -3.14 10.87 4.45
CA ALA A 1 -3.28 11.70 3.24
C ALA A 1 -3.80 13.11 3.53
N LEU A 2 -4.82 13.29 4.38
CA LEU A 2 -5.42 14.62 4.70
C LEU A 2 -4.41 15.69 5.15
N LYS A 3 -3.30 15.31 5.76
CA LYS A 3 -2.20 16.22 6.13
C LYS A 3 -1.13 16.36 5.04
N GLY A 4 -1.40 15.87 3.83
CA GLY A 4 -0.50 15.96 2.69
C GLY A 4 0.63 14.93 2.67
N VAL A 5 0.72 14.03 3.64
CA VAL A 5 1.77 12.99 3.66
C VAL A 5 1.54 12.01 2.52
N PRO A 6 2.47 11.86 1.57
CA PRO A 6 2.37 10.85 0.52
C PRO A 6 2.27 9.46 1.12
N ALA A 7 1.41 8.64 0.54
CA ALA A 7 1.16 7.28 1.00
C ALA A 7 1.16 6.32 -0.18
N LEU A 8 1.64 5.11 0.07
CA LEU A 8 1.62 3.99 -0.85
C LEU A 8 0.82 2.85 -0.20
N PHE A 9 -0.13 2.32 -0.92
CA PHE A 9 -0.88 1.13 -0.53
C PHE A 9 -0.79 0.08 -1.64
N PRO A 10 0.21 -0.80 -1.60
CA PRO A 10 0.30 -1.89 -2.56
C PRO A 10 -0.78 -2.92 -2.26
N ALA A 11 -1.50 -3.35 -3.28
CA ALA A 11 -2.60 -4.30 -3.19
C ALA A 11 -2.50 -5.34 -4.30
N ALA A 12 -1.37 -6.04 -4.37
CA ALA A 12 -1.19 -7.10 -5.35
C ALA A 12 -2.21 -8.22 -5.12
N GLY A 13 -2.90 -8.58 -6.18
CA GLY A 13 -3.87 -9.68 -6.14
C GLY A 13 -5.25 -9.37 -5.55
N PHE A 14 -5.47 -8.20 -4.97
CA PHE A 14 -6.79 -7.82 -4.39
C PHE A 14 -7.75 -7.20 -5.43
N THR A 15 -7.55 -7.50 -6.69
CA THR A 15 -8.31 -6.85 -7.77
C THR A 15 -9.64 -7.54 -8.11
N GLY A 16 -10.02 -8.63 -7.42
CA GLY A 16 -11.18 -9.43 -7.79
C GLY A 16 -11.02 -10.17 -9.13
N ALA A 17 -9.83 -10.13 -9.73
CA ALA A 17 -9.59 -10.69 -11.04
C ALA A 17 -9.62 -12.23 -11.06
N SER A 18 -9.21 -12.90 -9.98
CA SER A 18 -9.25 -14.36 -9.86
C SER A 18 -10.54 -14.85 -9.19
N ALA A 19 -10.92 -16.10 -9.45
CA ALA A 19 -12.04 -16.75 -8.76
C ALA A 19 -11.78 -16.83 -7.24
N ALA A 20 -10.55 -17.14 -6.84
CA ALA A 20 -10.15 -17.23 -5.43
C ALA A 20 -10.26 -15.87 -4.72
N SER A 21 -9.86 -14.77 -5.37
CA SER A 21 -10.00 -13.42 -4.83
C SER A 21 -11.47 -13.02 -4.64
N ARG A 22 -12.33 -13.36 -5.60
CA ARG A 22 -13.78 -13.11 -5.48
C ARG A 22 -14.42 -13.93 -4.37
N ASP A 23 -14.08 -15.21 -4.28
CA ASP A 23 -14.57 -16.09 -3.21
C ASP A 23 -14.16 -15.59 -1.83
N TYR A 24 -12.90 -15.18 -1.68
CA TYR A 24 -12.41 -14.60 -0.43
C TYR A 24 -13.22 -13.37 -0.02
N VAL A 25 -13.40 -12.41 -0.94
CA VAL A 25 -14.14 -11.17 -0.65
C VAL A 25 -15.60 -11.43 -0.29
N GLN A 26 -16.24 -12.41 -0.95
CA GLN A 26 -17.65 -12.70 -0.72
C GLN A 26 -17.91 -13.51 0.56
N ASN A 27 -17.01 -14.43 0.89
CA ASN A 27 -17.32 -15.48 1.86
C ASN A 27 -16.43 -15.47 3.10
N ARG A 28 -15.31 -14.72 3.09
CA ARG A 28 -14.32 -14.71 4.18
C ARG A 28 -13.95 -13.32 4.68
N TYR A 29 -13.80 -12.35 3.79
CA TYR A 29 -13.33 -11.00 4.15
C TYR A 29 -14.25 -10.36 5.21
N HIS A 30 -13.68 -9.93 6.32
CA HIS A 30 -14.40 -9.40 7.49
C HIS A 30 -15.40 -10.38 8.14
N GLN A 31 -15.20 -11.69 7.98
CA GLN A 31 -16.01 -12.72 8.59
C GLN A 31 -15.19 -13.53 9.60
N PRO A 32 -15.84 -14.22 10.58
CA PRO A 32 -15.13 -15.12 11.49
C PRO A 32 -14.36 -16.25 10.78
N SER A 33 -14.75 -16.57 9.54
CA SER A 33 -14.08 -17.55 8.67
C SER A 33 -12.78 -17.04 8.06
N ASP A 34 -12.44 -15.74 8.23
CA ASP A 34 -11.17 -15.17 7.78
C ASP A 34 -10.05 -15.53 8.78
N ALA A 35 -9.80 -16.80 8.90
CA ALA A 35 -8.76 -17.36 9.74
C ALA A 35 -7.67 -18.00 8.86
N TRP A 36 -6.43 -17.96 9.35
CA TRP A 36 -5.33 -18.62 8.67
C TRP A 36 -5.54 -20.14 8.57
N ASP A 37 -5.15 -20.71 7.44
CA ASP A 37 -5.05 -22.16 7.27
C ASP A 37 -3.77 -22.53 6.48
N ALA A 38 -3.34 -23.78 6.63
CA ALA A 38 -2.07 -24.26 6.07
C ALA A 38 -2.06 -24.37 4.52
N THR A 39 -3.19 -24.16 3.87
CA THR A 39 -3.28 -24.16 2.39
C THR A 39 -2.95 -22.80 1.78
N TRP A 40 -2.81 -21.76 2.60
CA TRP A 40 -2.46 -20.44 2.10
C TRP A 40 -1.06 -20.40 1.51
N ARG A 41 -0.97 -19.82 0.35
CA ARG A 41 0.29 -19.59 -0.34
C ARG A 41 0.80 -18.18 0.00
N MET A 42 1.95 -18.15 0.66
CA MET A 42 2.53 -16.90 1.14
C MET A 42 3.56 -16.29 0.19
N ASP A 43 3.80 -16.91 -0.95
CA ASP A 43 4.81 -16.46 -1.93
C ASP A 43 4.52 -15.04 -2.43
N ALA A 44 3.27 -14.73 -2.74
CA ALA A 44 2.87 -13.40 -3.18
C ALA A 44 3.03 -12.37 -2.06
N ALA A 45 2.64 -12.71 -0.84
CA ALA A 45 2.84 -11.84 0.32
C ALA A 45 4.32 -11.57 0.60
N ALA A 46 5.18 -12.58 0.45
CA ALA A 46 6.62 -12.42 0.57
C ALA A 46 7.20 -11.48 -0.51
N ALA A 47 6.72 -11.59 -1.74
CA ALA A 47 7.11 -10.70 -2.83
C ALA A 47 6.66 -9.25 -2.57
N ASP A 48 5.45 -9.04 -2.07
CA ASP A 48 4.94 -7.70 -1.70
C ASP A 48 5.78 -7.10 -0.56
N VAL A 49 6.13 -7.88 0.45
CA VAL A 49 7.01 -7.43 1.54
C VAL A 49 8.38 -7.04 1.01
N ALA A 50 8.96 -7.82 0.10
CA ALA A 50 10.26 -7.50 -0.51
C ALA A 50 10.20 -6.19 -1.31
N LEU A 51 9.13 -5.97 -2.07
CA LEU A 51 8.91 -4.72 -2.81
C LEU A 51 8.79 -3.52 -1.87
N ILE A 52 7.95 -3.62 -0.84
CA ILE A 52 7.73 -2.54 0.14
C ILE A 52 9.03 -2.23 0.88
N TYR A 53 9.80 -3.26 1.25
CA TYR A 53 11.11 -3.10 1.87
C TYR A 53 12.08 -2.35 0.96
N ALA A 54 12.15 -2.72 -0.33
CA ALA A 54 13.02 -2.04 -1.29
C ALA A 54 12.65 -0.55 -1.43
N VAL A 55 11.36 -0.24 -1.60
CA VAL A 55 10.87 1.14 -1.69
C VAL A 55 11.21 1.93 -0.42
N GLY A 56 10.95 1.35 0.76
CA GLY A 56 11.23 2.00 2.05
C GLY A 56 12.72 2.24 2.26
N ARG A 57 13.56 1.27 1.90
CA ARG A 57 15.01 1.40 1.99
C ARG A 57 15.54 2.48 1.05
N ASP A 58 15.13 2.47 -0.21
CA ASP A 58 15.58 3.43 -1.21
C ASP A 58 15.18 4.85 -0.82
N LEU A 59 13.96 5.03 -0.29
CA LEU A 59 13.52 6.31 0.23
C LEU A 59 14.33 6.75 1.46
N ALA A 60 14.59 5.86 2.40
CA ALA A 60 15.32 6.17 3.63
C ALA A 60 16.81 6.50 3.37
N GLN A 61 17.37 6.00 2.27
CA GLN A 61 18.75 6.26 1.85
C GLN A 61 18.89 7.44 0.87
N SER A 62 17.79 8.11 0.56
CA SER A 62 17.77 9.24 -0.37
C SER A 62 17.49 10.55 0.35
N ASP A 63 17.92 11.67 -0.25
CA ASP A 63 17.56 13.03 0.20
C ASP A 63 16.25 13.52 -0.44
N VAL A 64 15.52 12.64 -1.12
CA VAL A 64 14.30 12.97 -1.84
C VAL A 64 13.11 13.02 -0.87
N TRP A 65 12.41 14.13 -0.86
CA TRP A 65 11.11 14.24 -0.21
C TRP A 65 10.01 13.79 -1.17
N PRO A 66 9.29 12.69 -0.88
CA PRO A 66 8.23 12.22 -1.76
C PRO A 66 7.15 13.28 -1.93
N GLU A 67 6.66 13.40 -3.15
CA GLU A 67 5.57 14.30 -3.51
C GLU A 67 4.39 13.51 -4.09
N TRP A 68 3.23 14.11 -4.07
CA TRP A 68 2.07 13.57 -4.77
C TRP A 68 2.21 13.76 -6.28
N ASN A 69 1.63 12.85 -7.04
CA ASN A 69 1.54 13.02 -8.48
C ASN A 69 0.78 14.32 -8.85
N PRO A 70 1.10 14.95 -9.97
CA PRO A 70 0.39 16.13 -10.44
C PRO A 70 -1.12 15.89 -10.48
N GLY A 71 -1.90 16.82 -9.93
CA GLY A 71 -3.35 16.72 -9.87
C GLY A 71 -3.92 15.87 -8.74
N ALA A 72 -3.07 15.28 -7.88
CA ALA A 72 -3.56 14.53 -6.73
C ALA A 72 -4.27 15.45 -5.71
N GLU A 73 -5.37 14.97 -5.16
CA GLU A 73 -6.22 15.68 -4.20
C GLU A 73 -5.44 16.28 -3.01
N PHE A 74 -4.44 15.58 -2.51
CA PHE A 74 -3.67 15.99 -1.33
C PHE A 74 -2.41 16.81 -1.65
N GLY A 75 -2.17 17.14 -2.92
CA GLY A 75 -1.04 17.95 -3.37
C GLY A 75 -0.98 19.34 -2.69
N PRO A 76 -2.08 20.09 -2.64
CA PRO A 76 -2.11 21.39 -1.96
C PRO A 76 -1.74 21.34 -0.49
N ALA A 77 -2.23 20.34 0.26
CA ALA A 77 -1.87 20.14 1.66
C ALA A 77 -0.38 19.80 1.84
N ARG A 78 0.18 19.02 0.89
CA ARG A 78 1.62 18.71 0.85
C ARG A 78 2.45 19.98 0.62
N ALA A 79 2.04 20.82 -0.31
CA ALA A 79 2.73 22.08 -0.62
C ALA A 79 2.79 23.02 0.60
N GLN A 80 1.70 23.14 1.37
CA GLN A 80 1.65 23.96 2.59
C GLN A 80 2.67 23.50 3.64
N SER A 81 2.93 22.20 3.74
CA SER A 81 3.91 21.66 4.69
C SER A 81 5.36 21.84 4.26
N LYS A 82 5.62 22.27 3.03
CA LYS A 82 6.98 22.38 2.48
C LYS A 82 7.88 23.32 3.26
N ALA A 83 7.34 24.44 3.72
CA ALA A 83 8.08 25.43 4.50
C ALA A 83 8.47 24.94 5.92
N LEU A 84 7.88 23.84 6.39
CA LEU A 84 8.13 23.24 7.70
C LEU A 84 9.17 22.12 7.66
N ARG A 85 9.71 21.81 6.48
CA ARG A 85 10.70 20.75 6.31
C ARG A 85 12.11 21.29 6.51
N PRO A 86 13.00 20.53 7.12
CA PRO A 86 14.41 20.91 7.24
C PRO A 86 15.10 21.03 5.87
#